data_66141162f6fe325336624209fcf73226
#
_entry.id   66141162f6fe325336624209fcf73226
#
_cell.length_a   1.000
_cell.length_b   1.000
_cell.length_c   1.000
_cell.angle_alpha   90.00
_cell.angle_beta   90.00
_cell.angle_gamma   90.00
#
_symmetry.space_group_name_H-M   'P 1'
#
loop_
_entity.id
_entity.type
_entity.pdbx_description
1 polymer ?
#
loop_
_entity_poly.entity_id
_entity_poly.type
_entity_poly.pdbx_seq_one_letter_code
_entity_poly.pdbx_strand_id
1 'polypeptide(L)'
;MLFSSDEALSFIFPCNQFGGQAPGSDAEIQEFCTLKYNTQFPQMKKSDVNGANELPLFTWLKAQKGFEGFGSSPAALMMKGMLAVSRPDYKSTPDIKWNFTKFVVDRAGNVAARFEPTADMKDVRKLVEKLIG
;
A
#
# COMPACT_ATOMS: atom_id res chain seq x y z
N MET A 1 4.12 8.30 -4.22
CA MET A 1 5.36 7.62 -4.59
C MET A 1 5.74 7.92 -6.03
N LEU A 2 6.96 8.24 -6.28
CA LEU A 2 7.35 8.97 -7.46
C LEU A 2 8.48 8.30 -8.20
N PHE A 3 8.13 7.28 -8.99
CA PHE A 3 9.00 6.83 -10.05
C PHE A 3 8.41 7.33 -11.36
N SER A 4 9.05 8.30 -11.95
CA SER A 4 8.72 8.86 -13.24
C SER A 4 9.60 8.29 -14.35
N SER A 5 10.08 7.06 -14.20
CA SER A 5 10.84 6.43 -15.28
C SER A 5 9.94 5.49 -16.07
N ASP A 6 10.13 5.42 -17.38
CA ASP A 6 9.45 4.44 -18.25
C ASP A 6 9.78 3.00 -17.85
N GLU A 7 10.65 2.81 -16.89
CA GLU A 7 11.13 1.51 -16.42
C GLU A 7 10.37 0.98 -15.20
N ALA A 8 9.61 1.82 -14.50
CA ALA A 8 8.80 1.41 -13.35
C ALA A 8 7.39 1.98 -13.45
N LEU A 9 6.40 1.12 -13.30
CA LEU A 9 4.99 1.50 -13.29
C LEU A 9 4.49 1.54 -11.85
N SER A 10 3.76 2.60 -11.51
CA SER A 10 3.08 2.73 -10.22
C SER A 10 1.58 2.79 -10.42
N PHE A 11 0.85 2.12 -9.56
CA PHE A 11 -0.60 2.12 -9.55
C PHE A 11 -1.11 2.47 -8.16
N ILE A 12 -2.20 3.25 -8.11
CA ILE A 12 -2.93 3.51 -6.86
C ILE A 12 -4.21 2.70 -6.86
N PHE A 13 -4.48 2.03 -5.74
CA PHE A 13 -5.74 1.35 -5.47
C PHE A 13 -6.40 2.04 -4.27
N PRO A 14 -7.31 3.01 -4.49
CA PRO A 14 -8.02 3.65 -3.39
C PRO A 14 -8.83 2.64 -2.57
N CYS A 15 -8.81 2.77 -1.25
CA CYS A 15 -9.51 1.89 -0.34
C CYS A 15 -10.09 2.68 0.82
N ASN A 16 -11.35 2.42 1.18
CA ASN A 16 -12.05 3.10 2.27
C ASN A 16 -12.10 2.29 3.58
N GLN A 17 -11.39 1.17 3.65
CA GLN A 17 -11.43 0.28 4.82
C GLN A 17 -10.61 0.79 6.02
N PHE A 18 -9.82 1.86 5.87
CA PHE A 18 -8.91 2.36 6.88
C PHE A 18 -9.32 3.76 7.33
N GLY A 19 -10.08 3.82 8.40
CA GLY A 19 -10.56 5.07 8.96
C GLY A 19 -11.51 5.87 8.07
N GLY A 20 -12.08 5.25 7.03
CA GLY A 20 -12.96 5.92 6.08
C GLY A 20 -12.29 7.09 5.35
N GLN A 21 -11.00 7.01 5.05
CA GLN A 21 -10.22 8.12 4.48
C GLN A 21 -10.39 8.29 2.97
N ALA A 22 -11.08 7.38 2.29
CA ALA A 22 -11.37 7.46 0.87
C ALA A 22 -12.87 7.25 0.59
N PRO A 23 -13.78 8.09 1.16
CA PRO A 23 -15.22 7.87 1.06
C PRO A 23 -15.82 8.28 -0.27
N GLY A 24 -15.13 9.12 -1.04
CA GLY A 24 -15.62 9.63 -2.33
C GLY A 24 -15.73 8.56 -3.41
N SER A 25 -16.37 8.90 -4.52
CA SER A 25 -16.39 8.09 -5.73
C SER A 25 -14.98 8.01 -6.35
N ASP A 26 -14.79 7.08 -7.28
CA ASP A 26 -13.52 7.01 -8.02
C ASP A 26 -13.18 8.31 -8.72
N ALA A 27 -14.17 8.96 -9.33
CA ALA A 27 -13.98 10.26 -10.00
C ALA A 27 -13.59 11.37 -9.02
N GLU A 28 -14.24 11.44 -7.87
CA GLU A 28 -13.94 12.43 -6.83
C GLU A 28 -12.54 12.24 -6.25
N ILE A 29 -12.13 11.00 -6.01
CA ILE A 29 -10.79 10.66 -5.51
C ILE A 29 -9.75 11.03 -6.56
N GLN A 30 -9.98 10.71 -7.82
CA GLN A 30 -9.06 11.05 -8.91
C GLN A 30 -8.93 12.56 -9.07
N GLU A 31 -10.03 13.30 -9.03
CA GLU A 31 -10.02 14.76 -9.09
C GLU A 31 -9.22 15.35 -7.92
N PHE A 32 -9.46 14.88 -6.70
CA PHE A 32 -8.72 15.32 -5.52
C PHE A 32 -7.23 15.07 -5.65
N CYS A 33 -6.82 13.87 -6.06
CA CYS A 33 -5.41 13.53 -6.24
C CYS A 33 -4.75 14.35 -7.35
N THR A 34 -5.46 14.55 -8.47
CA THR A 34 -4.94 15.31 -9.61
C THR A 34 -4.81 16.78 -9.30
N LEU A 35 -5.85 17.39 -8.74
CA LEU A 35 -5.88 18.84 -8.49
C LEU A 35 -5.02 19.23 -7.30
N LYS A 36 -4.99 18.43 -6.24
CA LYS A 36 -4.29 18.78 -5.00
C LYS A 36 -2.86 18.30 -4.97
N TYR A 37 -2.58 17.14 -5.53
CA TYR A 37 -1.27 16.49 -5.46
C TYR A 37 -0.61 16.26 -6.82
N ASN A 38 -1.25 16.66 -7.91
CA ASN A 38 -0.74 16.50 -9.28
C ASN A 38 -0.27 15.07 -9.56
N THR A 39 -1.06 14.09 -9.17
CA THR A 39 -0.76 12.68 -9.34
C THR A 39 -0.78 12.31 -10.83
N GLN A 40 0.29 11.68 -11.32
CA GLN A 40 0.47 11.37 -12.74
C GLN A 40 0.40 9.88 -13.07
N PHE A 41 0.38 9.00 -12.07
CA PHE A 41 0.30 7.56 -12.30
C PHE A 41 -1.16 7.08 -12.27
N PRO A 42 -1.46 5.93 -12.93
CA PRO A 42 -2.82 5.44 -13.02
C PRO A 42 -3.48 5.20 -11.67
N GLN A 43 -4.71 5.67 -11.52
CA GLN A 43 -5.55 5.34 -10.39
C GLN A 43 -6.54 4.27 -10.81
N MET A 44 -6.53 3.17 -10.08
CA MET A 44 -7.46 2.08 -10.29
C MET A 44 -8.77 2.34 -9.55
N LYS A 45 -9.78 1.55 -9.84
CA LYS A 45 -11.08 1.62 -9.17
C LYS A 45 -10.92 1.38 -7.67
N LYS A 46 -11.65 2.16 -6.86
CA LYS A 46 -11.72 1.93 -5.41
C LYS A 46 -12.11 0.48 -5.12
N SER A 47 -11.36 -0.17 -4.26
CA SER A 47 -11.47 -1.61 -4.00
C SER A 47 -11.24 -1.92 -2.54
N ASP A 48 -11.77 -3.05 -2.09
CA ASP A 48 -11.40 -3.63 -0.81
C ASP A 48 -10.10 -4.42 -0.96
N VAL A 49 -9.25 -4.31 0.03
CA VAL A 49 -7.96 -5.01 0.08
C VAL A 49 -7.94 -6.11 1.14
N ASN A 50 -8.95 -6.15 2.01
CA ASN A 50 -9.14 -7.16 3.04
C ASN A 50 -10.60 -7.61 3.06
N GLY A 51 -10.82 -8.85 3.53
CA GLY A 51 -12.16 -9.38 3.78
C GLY A 51 -12.78 -10.08 2.59
N ALA A 52 -14.07 -10.38 2.68
CA ALA A 52 -14.79 -11.23 1.73
C ALA A 52 -14.85 -10.65 0.30
N ASN A 53 -14.81 -9.32 0.18
CA ASN A 53 -14.92 -8.62 -1.10
C ASN A 53 -13.57 -8.08 -1.59
N GLU A 54 -12.47 -8.53 -1.02
CA GLU A 54 -11.15 -8.06 -1.43
C GLU A 54 -10.86 -8.38 -2.89
N LEU A 55 -10.16 -7.45 -3.55
CA LEU A 55 -9.72 -7.63 -4.93
C LEU A 55 -8.79 -8.85 -5.01
N PRO A 56 -8.99 -9.78 -5.96
CA PRO A 56 -8.14 -10.98 -6.07
C PRO A 56 -6.63 -10.69 -6.16
N LEU A 57 -6.24 -9.55 -6.74
CA LEU A 57 -4.86 -9.10 -6.75
C LEU A 57 -4.29 -9.01 -5.33
N PHE A 58 -5.04 -8.45 -4.39
CA PHE A 58 -4.57 -8.30 -3.00
C PHE A 58 -4.58 -9.62 -2.25
N THR A 59 -5.50 -10.54 -2.56
CA THR A 59 -5.43 -11.91 -2.05
C THR A 59 -4.10 -12.55 -2.41
N TRP A 60 -3.70 -12.44 -3.67
CA TRP A 60 -2.43 -12.97 -4.16
C TRP A 60 -1.22 -12.26 -3.56
N LEU A 61 -1.21 -10.92 -3.55
CA LEU A 61 -0.11 -10.14 -2.99
C LEU A 61 0.15 -10.48 -1.52
N LYS A 62 -0.91 -10.56 -0.72
CA LYS A 62 -0.81 -10.89 0.71
C LYS A 62 -0.32 -12.32 0.94
N ALA A 63 -0.68 -13.25 0.06
CA ALA A 63 -0.20 -14.63 0.12
C ALA A 63 1.30 -14.72 -0.20
N GLN A 64 1.81 -13.86 -1.08
CA GLN A 64 3.23 -13.82 -1.45
C GLN A 64 4.08 -13.14 -0.37
N LYS A 65 3.60 -12.03 0.19
CA LYS A 65 4.29 -11.28 1.23
C LYS A 65 3.31 -10.91 2.35
N GLY A 66 3.41 -11.60 3.47
CA GLY A 66 2.62 -11.34 4.65
C GLY A 66 3.11 -10.14 5.46
N PHE A 67 2.47 -9.93 6.59
CA PHE A 67 2.83 -8.87 7.52
C PHE A 67 4.01 -9.31 8.42
N GLU A 68 5.09 -8.52 8.41
CA GLU A 68 6.31 -8.79 9.18
C GLU A 68 6.61 -7.73 10.26
N GLY A 69 5.67 -6.83 10.52
CA GLY A 69 5.82 -5.78 11.53
C GLY A 69 6.00 -4.39 10.95
N PHE A 70 5.96 -3.38 11.82
CA PHE A 70 6.07 -1.96 11.45
C PHE A 70 7.45 -1.37 11.67
N GLY A 71 8.38 -2.13 12.24
CA GLY A 71 9.67 -1.60 12.66
C GLY A 71 9.62 -0.91 14.03
N SER A 72 10.55 0.01 14.27
CA SER A 72 10.74 0.66 15.58
C SER A 72 10.71 2.19 15.55
N SER A 73 10.31 2.81 14.43
CA SER A 73 10.20 4.26 14.34
C SER A 73 9.09 4.82 15.25
N PRO A 74 9.07 6.13 15.55
CA PRO A 74 7.97 6.75 16.27
C PRO A 74 6.60 6.49 15.60
N ALA A 75 6.53 6.55 14.28
CA ALA A 75 5.32 6.24 13.53
C ALA A 75 4.91 4.77 13.71
N ALA A 76 5.88 3.85 13.76
CA ALA A 76 5.62 2.45 14.03
C ALA A 76 5.03 2.22 15.42
N LEU A 77 5.52 2.92 16.43
CA LEU A 77 4.98 2.84 17.80
C LEU A 77 3.54 3.33 17.88
N MET A 78 3.23 4.43 17.21
CA MET A 78 1.85 4.92 17.10
C MET A 78 0.92 3.91 16.43
N MET A 79 1.36 3.35 15.32
CA MET A 79 0.57 2.36 14.57
C MET A 79 0.31 1.11 15.40
N LYS A 80 1.32 0.60 16.09
CA LYS A 80 1.19 -0.55 17.00
C LYS A 80 0.19 -0.28 18.10
N GLY A 81 0.24 0.90 18.73
CA GLY A 81 -0.69 1.29 19.77
C GLY A 81 -2.13 1.37 19.29
N MET A 82 -2.35 2.00 18.13
CA MET A 82 -3.67 2.11 17.51
C MET A 82 -4.26 0.73 17.19
N LEU A 83 -3.48 -0.15 16.57
CA LEU A 83 -3.94 -1.47 16.15
C LEU A 83 -4.12 -2.43 17.34
N ALA A 84 -3.31 -2.31 18.39
CA ALA A 84 -3.49 -3.11 19.59
C ALA A 84 -4.88 -2.91 20.23
N VAL A 85 -5.45 -1.74 20.09
CA VAL A 85 -6.80 -1.42 20.54
C VAL A 85 -7.87 -1.84 19.54
N SER A 86 -7.71 -1.43 18.27
CA SER A 86 -8.74 -1.61 17.24
C SER A 86 -8.74 -3.01 16.60
N ARG A 87 -7.59 -3.66 16.53
CA ARG A 87 -7.41 -4.98 15.90
C ARG A 87 -6.34 -5.78 16.65
N PRO A 88 -6.66 -6.34 17.83
CA PRO A 88 -5.67 -7.02 18.68
C PRO A 88 -4.92 -8.19 18.00
N ASP A 89 -5.56 -8.80 17.00
CA ASP A 89 -5.01 -9.93 16.23
C ASP A 89 -4.17 -9.52 15.02
N TYR A 90 -3.85 -8.23 14.86
CA TYR A 90 -3.21 -7.72 13.66
C TYR A 90 -1.89 -8.41 13.30
N LYS A 91 -1.16 -8.92 14.29
CA LYS A 91 0.11 -9.60 14.07
C LYS A 91 -0.02 -10.98 13.44
N SER A 92 -1.17 -11.62 13.56
CA SER A 92 -1.38 -13.01 13.17
C SER A 92 -1.96 -13.18 11.76
N THR A 93 -2.28 -12.10 11.07
CA THR A 93 -2.88 -12.14 9.74
C THR A 93 -2.01 -11.41 8.71
N PRO A 94 -2.06 -11.82 7.42
CA PRO A 94 -1.38 -11.11 6.33
C PRO A 94 -2.11 -9.86 5.87
N ASP A 95 -3.27 -9.54 6.44
CA ASP A 95 -4.08 -8.40 6.05
C ASP A 95 -3.31 -7.10 5.99
N ILE A 96 -3.71 -6.22 5.08
CA ILE A 96 -3.21 -4.86 5.01
C ILE A 96 -3.73 -4.09 6.22
N LYS A 97 -2.85 -3.39 6.92
CA LYS A 97 -3.15 -2.80 8.22
C LYS A 97 -3.61 -1.35 8.14
N TRP A 98 -3.13 -0.61 7.14
CA TRP A 98 -3.45 0.80 6.98
C TRP A 98 -3.21 1.28 5.55
N ASN A 99 -3.60 2.52 5.26
CA ASN A 99 -3.32 3.18 4.00
C ASN A 99 -1.81 3.24 3.69
N PHE A 100 -1.46 3.35 2.42
CA PHE A 100 -0.08 3.48 1.92
C PHE A 100 0.80 2.24 2.07
N THR A 101 0.23 1.08 2.34
CA THR A 101 0.94 -0.19 2.18
C THR A 101 1.29 -0.38 0.71
N LYS A 102 2.51 -0.82 0.45
CA LYS A 102 3.06 -0.94 -0.90
C LYS A 102 3.59 -2.34 -1.15
N PHE A 103 3.37 -2.81 -2.37
CA PHE A 103 3.98 -4.05 -2.86
C PHE A 103 4.84 -3.71 -4.07
N VAL A 104 6.02 -4.28 -4.13
CA VAL A 104 6.91 -4.15 -5.28
C VAL A 104 6.96 -5.48 -6.01
N VAL A 105 6.65 -5.45 -7.31
CA VAL A 105 6.67 -6.64 -8.17
C VAL A 105 7.78 -6.45 -9.18
N ASP A 106 8.61 -7.47 -9.36
CA ASP A 106 9.72 -7.43 -10.32
C ASP A 106 9.25 -7.69 -11.76
N ARG A 107 10.18 -7.61 -12.71
CA ARG A 107 9.88 -7.80 -14.15
C ARG A 107 9.44 -9.23 -14.50
N ALA A 108 9.79 -10.20 -13.67
CA ALA A 108 9.39 -11.59 -13.83
C ALA A 108 8.02 -11.91 -13.24
N GLY A 109 7.39 -10.92 -12.58
CA GLY A 109 6.09 -11.09 -11.93
C GLY A 109 6.17 -11.60 -10.49
N ASN A 110 7.35 -11.60 -9.88
CA ASN A 110 7.51 -12.01 -8.48
C ASN A 110 7.32 -10.82 -7.55
N VAL A 111 6.63 -11.03 -6.44
CA VAL A 111 6.50 -10.00 -5.40
C VAL A 111 7.81 -9.92 -4.63
N ALA A 112 8.59 -8.88 -4.90
CA ALA A 112 9.92 -8.69 -4.32
C ALA A 112 9.86 -8.21 -2.88
N ALA A 113 8.89 -7.37 -2.53
CA ALA A 113 8.74 -6.84 -1.18
C ALA A 113 7.34 -6.29 -0.91
N ARG A 114 7.03 -6.23 0.37
CA ARG A 114 5.90 -5.50 0.95
C ARG A 114 6.46 -4.45 1.90
N PHE A 115 5.99 -3.22 1.78
CA PHE A 115 6.36 -2.13 2.66
C PHE A 115 5.13 -1.63 3.42
N GLU A 116 5.19 -1.63 4.73
CA GLU A 116 4.16 -1.04 5.57
C GLU A 116 4.22 0.49 5.50
N PRO A 117 3.14 1.20 5.88
CA PRO A 117 3.13 2.67 5.79
C PRO A 117 4.21 3.36 6.62
N THR A 118 4.75 2.68 7.61
CA THR A 118 5.82 3.19 8.48
C THR A 118 7.22 3.03 7.90
N ALA A 119 7.37 2.36 6.76
CA ALA A 119 8.66 2.20 6.10
C ALA A 119 9.13 3.52 5.47
N ASP A 120 10.46 3.74 5.47
CA ASP A 120 11.05 4.88 4.81
C ASP A 120 10.93 4.73 3.29
N MET A 121 10.48 5.78 2.62
CA MET A 121 10.37 5.80 1.15
C MET A 121 11.72 5.64 0.46
N LYS A 122 12.82 5.96 1.13
CA LYS A 122 14.17 5.70 0.61
C LYS A 122 14.43 4.22 0.40
N ASP A 123 13.91 3.36 1.27
CA ASP A 123 14.06 1.92 1.15
C ASP A 123 13.26 1.37 -0.04
N VAL A 124 12.05 1.89 -0.24
CA VAL A 124 11.22 1.55 -1.40
C VAL A 124 11.94 1.93 -2.69
N ARG A 125 12.42 3.16 -2.77
CA ARG A 125 13.16 3.68 -3.92
C ARG A 125 14.41 2.86 -4.22
N LYS A 126 15.19 2.56 -3.20
CA LYS A 126 16.42 1.78 -3.32
C LYS A 126 16.17 0.39 -3.91
N LEU A 127 15.10 -0.27 -3.45
CA LEU A 127 14.72 -1.56 -4.00
C LEU A 127 14.30 -1.45 -5.47
N VAL A 128 13.45 -0.49 -5.80
CA VAL A 128 12.98 -0.29 -7.18
C VAL A 128 14.16 0.01 -8.10
N GLU A 129 15.06 0.91 -7.71
CA GLU A 129 16.28 1.22 -8.49
C GLU A 129 17.16 -0.02 -8.72
N LYS A 130 17.28 -0.89 -7.70
CA LYS A 130 17.99 -2.15 -7.83
C LYS A 130 17.33 -3.10 -8.85
N LEU A 131 16.00 -3.16 -8.86
CA LEU A 131 15.27 -4.06 -9.74
C LEU A 131 15.22 -3.60 -11.20
N ILE A 132 15.29 -2.30 -11.46
CA ILE A 132 15.30 -1.75 -12.81
C ILE A 132 16.72 -1.56 -13.36
N GLY A 133 17.68 -1.44 -12.50
CA GLY A 133 19.09 -1.28 -12.87
C GLY A 133 19.82 -2.58 -12.99
#